data_8f67001d60f0c599ad7b7c74837c3dcd
#
_entry.id   8f67001d60f0c599ad7b7c74837c3dcd
#
_cell.length_a   1.000
_cell.length_b   1.000
_cell.length_c   1.000
_cell.angle_alpha   90.00
_cell.angle_beta   90.00
_cell.angle_gamma   90.00
#
_symmetry.space_group_name_H-M   'P 1'
#
loop_
_entity.id
_entity.type
_entity.pdbx_description
1 polymer ?
#
loop_
_entity_poly.entity_id
_entity_poly.type
_entity_poly.pdbx_seq_one_letter_code
_entity_poly.pdbx_strand_id
1 'polypeptide(L)'
;MDSSGFEGNVGAAAVLYRKGAKEPEKVLRYHLGSLKKHTTLEGEAVRSILAAWMLQGRPEVGRSKITNYTDSQAFIRAMGTRKSRPGQYLIMEYLSLTEIMNNDANSLHPTGTVKFLLNWVAAHQGVAGNERVDEEAKKAAQGESRHQRTCHQSYASDYCTAHQQ
;
A
#
# COMPACT_ATOMS: atom_id res chain seq x y z
N MET A 1 -3.20 18.29 6.47
CA MET A 1 -4.34 17.34 6.40
C MET A 1 -3.79 16.07 5.80
N ASP A 2 -3.92 14.95 6.51
CA ASP A 2 -3.41 13.68 6.01
C ASP A 2 -4.20 13.25 4.77
N SER A 3 -3.50 12.90 3.71
CA SER A 3 -4.06 12.61 2.38
C SER A 3 -5.02 11.41 2.33
N SER A 4 -5.01 10.56 3.35
CA SER A 4 -5.90 9.39 3.46
C SER A 4 -7.30 9.71 3.96
N GLY A 5 -7.53 10.89 4.56
CA GLY A 5 -8.84 11.35 5.05
C GLY A 5 -9.39 12.51 4.21
N PHE A 6 -10.52 12.30 3.53
CA PHE A 6 -11.19 13.33 2.72
C PHE A 6 -12.70 13.25 2.88
N GLU A 7 -13.34 14.41 3.16
CA GLU A 7 -14.80 14.53 3.35
C GLU A 7 -15.40 13.51 4.34
N GLY A 8 -14.69 13.23 5.43
CA GLY A 8 -15.15 12.31 6.47
C GLY A 8 -14.97 10.83 6.13
N ASN A 9 -14.33 10.48 5.02
CA ASN A 9 -14.02 9.13 4.61
C ASN A 9 -12.51 8.91 4.49
N VAL A 10 -12.10 7.65 4.53
CA VAL A 10 -10.74 7.19 4.32
C VAL A 10 -10.62 6.48 2.99
N GLY A 11 -9.71 6.93 2.14
CA GLY A 11 -9.33 6.30 0.89
C GLY A 11 -7.85 5.95 0.87
N ALA A 12 -7.51 4.86 0.22
CA ALA A 12 -6.13 4.46 -0.01
C ALA A 12 -5.87 4.32 -1.52
N ALA A 13 -4.68 4.68 -1.95
CA ALA A 13 -4.24 4.45 -3.32
C ALA A 13 -2.76 4.09 -3.37
N ALA A 14 -2.41 3.30 -4.37
CA ALA A 14 -1.02 3.05 -4.72
C ALA A 14 -0.81 3.27 -6.22
N VAL A 15 0.34 3.79 -6.58
CA VAL A 15 0.71 4.10 -7.97
C VAL A 15 2.07 3.50 -8.26
N LEU A 16 2.15 2.72 -9.32
CA LEU A 16 3.38 2.07 -9.75
C LEU A 16 3.98 2.78 -10.96
N TYR A 17 5.23 3.17 -10.85
CA TYR A 17 6.03 3.72 -11.95
C TYR A 17 7.18 2.80 -12.30
N ARG A 18 7.49 2.69 -13.59
CA ARG A 18 8.81 2.21 -14.02
C ARG A 18 9.84 3.32 -13.86
N LYS A 19 11.08 2.96 -13.57
CA LYS A 19 12.16 3.93 -13.45
C LYS A 19 12.27 4.77 -14.72
N GLY A 20 12.16 6.10 -14.55
CA GLY A 20 12.24 7.07 -15.64
C GLY A 20 10.92 7.32 -16.38
N ALA A 21 9.85 6.60 -16.08
CA ALA A 21 8.54 6.86 -16.67
C ALA A 21 7.87 8.10 -16.07
N LYS A 22 7.24 8.90 -16.90
CA LYS A 22 6.41 10.05 -16.48
C LYS A 22 5.00 9.63 -16.10
N GLU A 23 4.47 8.61 -16.76
CA GLU A 23 3.13 8.10 -16.54
C GLU A 23 3.17 6.83 -15.68
N PRO A 24 2.17 6.62 -14.83
CA PRO A 24 2.07 5.43 -14.02
C PRO A 24 1.74 4.20 -14.88
N GLU A 25 2.38 3.09 -14.58
CA GLU A 25 2.05 1.79 -15.20
C GLU A 25 0.76 1.22 -14.64
N LYS A 26 0.52 1.42 -13.34
CA LYS A 26 -0.66 0.88 -12.64
C LYS A 26 -1.09 1.80 -11.51
N VAL A 27 -2.40 1.88 -11.32
CA VAL A 27 -3.04 2.59 -10.20
C VAL A 27 -4.06 1.67 -9.55
N LEU A 28 -3.97 1.49 -8.24
CA LEU A 28 -4.99 0.82 -7.44
C LEU A 28 -5.59 1.81 -6.45
N ARG A 29 -6.90 1.68 -6.21
CA ARG A 29 -7.67 2.51 -5.26
C ARG A 29 -8.55 1.61 -4.41
N TYR A 30 -8.67 1.98 -3.14
CA TYR A 30 -9.55 1.29 -2.20
C TYR A 30 -10.27 2.31 -1.30
N HIS A 31 -11.59 2.24 -1.26
CA HIS A 31 -12.42 3.00 -0.34
C HIS A 31 -12.54 2.22 0.97
N LEU A 32 -11.97 2.73 2.06
CA LEU A 32 -12.05 2.08 3.36
C LEU A 32 -13.40 2.36 4.04
N GLY A 33 -13.93 3.56 3.87
CA GLY A 33 -15.16 4.01 4.51
C GLY A 33 -14.96 5.19 5.45
N SER A 34 -15.89 5.39 6.40
CA SER A 34 -15.96 6.57 7.25
C SER A 34 -14.78 6.65 8.25
N LEU A 35 -14.25 7.86 8.44
CA LEU A 35 -13.30 8.22 9.51
C LEU A 35 -13.81 7.92 10.94
N LYS A 36 -15.12 7.71 11.11
CA LYS A 36 -15.68 7.25 12.40
C LYS A 36 -15.34 5.80 12.70
N LYS A 37 -15.06 4.98 11.66
CA LYS A 37 -14.75 3.54 11.77
C LYS A 37 -13.31 3.22 11.47
N HIS A 38 -12.65 4.04 10.66
CA HIS A 38 -11.28 3.80 10.17
C HIS A 38 -10.38 5.00 10.47
N THR A 39 -9.12 4.70 10.75
CA THR A 39 -8.10 5.71 11.02
C THR A 39 -7.28 6.02 9.76
N THR A 40 -6.62 7.17 9.76
CA THR A 40 -5.65 7.52 8.68
C THR A 40 -4.49 6.53 8.65
N LEU A 41 -4.07 5.98 9.80
CA LEU A 41 -3.03 4.93 9.85
C LEU A 41 -3.46 3.66 9.12
N GLU A 42 -4.74 3.27 9.22
CA GLU A 42 -5.28 2.15 8.43
C GLU A 42 -5.25 2.45 6.93
N GLY A 43 -5.57 3.68 6.53
CA GLY A 43 -5.44 4.13 5.14
C GLY A 43 -4.01 4.00 4.62
N GLU A 44 -3.00 4.40 5.41
CA GLU A 44 -1.59 4.28 5.06
C GLU A 44 -1.13 2.81 4.96
N ALA A 45 -1.61 1.96 5.88
CA ALA A 45 -1.31 0.53 5.83
C ALA A 45 -1.92 -0.13 4.58
N VAL A 46 -3.18 0.18 4.25
CA VAL A 46 -3.84 -0.32 3.04
C VAL A 46 -3.13 0.19 1.78
N ARG A 47 -2.68 1.45 1.74
CA ARG A 47 -1.85 1.99 0.64
C ARG A 47 -0.62 1.10 0.39
N SER A 48 0.08 0.74 1.46
CA SER A 48 1.28 -0.09 1.37
C SER A 48 0.98 -1.54 0.96
N ILE A 49 -0.15 -2.10 1.40
CA ILE A 49 -0.65 -3.42 0.95
C ILE A 49 -0.98 -3.38 -0.56
N LEU A 50 -1.66 -2.34 -1.03
CA LEU A 50 -1.96 -2.16 -2.46
C LEU A 50 -0.68 -2.10 -3.29
N ALA A 51 0.36 -1.41 -2.80
CA ALA A 51 1.65 -1.35 -3.45
C ALA A 51 2.32 -2.73 -3.53
N ALA A 52 2.28 -3.53 -2.46
CA ALA A 52 2.77 -4.90 -2.46
C ALA A 52 2.01 -5.79 -3.46
N TRP A 53 0.68 -5.71 -3.50
CA TRP A 53 -0.13 -6.48 -4.45
C TRP A 53 0.14 -6.12 -5.92
N MET A 54 0.51 -4.89 -6.23
CA MET A 54 0.89 -4.53 -7.61
C MET A 54 2.12 -5.29 -8.09
N LEU A 55 2.95 -5.74 -7.18
CA LEU A 55 4.24 -6.37 -7.45
C LEU A 55 4.19 -7.89 -7.36
N GLN A 56 3.19 -8.42 -6.68
CA GLN A 56 3.02 -9.86 -6.51
C GLN A 56 2.88 -10.58 -7.86
N GLY A 57 3.61 -11.67 -8.03
CA GLY A 57 3.58 -12.49 -9.25
C GLY A 57 4.30 -11.88 -10.47
N ARG A 58 5.03 -10.77 -10.29
CA ARG A 58 5.82 -10.17 -11.36
C ARG A 58 7.23 -10.77 -11.42
N PRO A 59 7.64 -11.37 -12.54
CA PRO A 59 8.96 -11.98 -12.66
C PRO A 59 10.12 -10.97 -12.57
N GLU A 60 9.85 -9.70 -12.87
CA GLU A 60 10.85 -8.63 -12.77
C GLU A 60 11.24 -8.30 -11.33
N VAL A 61 10.35 -8.61 -10.37
CA VAL A 61 10.56 -8.35 -8.93
C VAL A 61 11.81 -9.04 -8.42
N GLY A 62 12.12 -10.24 -8.90
CA GLY A 62 13.32 -10.98 -8.52
C GLY A 62 14.65 -10.38 -9.00
N ARG A 63 14.62 -9.40 -9.89
CA ARG A 63 15.83 -8.82 -10.54
C ARG A 63 16.02 -7.34 -10.29
N SER A 64 15.09 -6.69 -9.61
CA SER A 64 15.06 -5.23 -9.51
C SER A 64 14.98 -4.76 -8.08
N LYS A 65 15.64 -3.65 -7.79
CA LYS A 65 15.45 -2.91 -6.55
C LYS A 65 14.06 -2.28 -6.57
N ILE A 66 13.23 -2.65 -5.61
CA ILE A 66 11.90 -2.10 -5.44
C ILE A 66 11.93 -1.13 -4.27
N THR A 67 11.42 0.06 -4.49
CA THR A 67 11.32 1.06 -3.45
C THR A 67 9.85 1.49 -3.31
N ASN A 68 9.30 1.27 -2.13
CA ASN A 68 8.03 1.84 -1.71
C ASN A 68 8.30 3.19 -1.05
N TYR A 69 7.60 4.22 -1.48
CA TYR A 69 7.71 5.56 -0.91
C TYR A 69 6.44 5.87 -0.12
N THR A 70 6.62 6.39 1.10
CA THR A 70 5.53 6.85 1.96
C THR A 70 5.91 8.16 2.64
N ASP A 71 4.95 9.04 2.83
CA ASP A 71 5.08 10.25 3.61
C ASP A 71 4.61 10.07 5.07
N SER A 72 4.03 8.91 5.40
CA SER A 72 3.54 8.59 6.73
C SER A 72 4.64 8.12 7.68
N GLN A 73 5.17 9.05 8.49
CA GLN A 73 6.06 8.70 9.59
C GLN A 73 5.37 7.81 10.64
N ALA A 74 4.06 7.99 10.83
CA ALA A 74 3.27 7.18 11.76
C ALA A 74 3.26 5.71 11.34
N PHE A 75 3.10 5.43 10.04
CA PHE A 75 3.16 4.08 9.48
C PHE A 75 4.55 3.46 9.68
N ILE A 76 5.63 4.18 9.35
CA ILE A 76 7.01 3.69 9.52
C ILE A 76 7.29 3.34 10.98
N ARG A 77 6.93 4.22 11.93
CA ARG A 77 7.10 3.96 13.37
C ARG A 77 6.25 2.77 13.84
N ALA A 78 5.06 2.61 13.28
CA ALA A 78 4.16 1.53 13.62
C ALA A 78 4.70 0.15 13.24
N MET A 79 5.43 0.03 12.12
CA MET A 79 6.10 -1.22 11.71
C MET A 79 7.18 -1.66 12.69
N GLY A 80 7.88 -0.73 13.33
CA GLY A 80 8.91 -1.03 14.33
C GLY A 80 8.36 -1.41 15.71
N THR A 81 7.04 -1.37 15.91
CA THR A 81 6.44 -1.62 17.22
C THR A 81 5.45 -2.78 17.16
N ARG A 82 5.51 -3.66 18.19
CA ARG A 82 4.53 -4.77 18.36
C ARG A 82 3.37 -4.41 19.28
N LYS A 83 3.13 -3.10 19.50
CA LYS A 83 2.03 -2.67 20.37
C LYS A 83 0.70 -2.86 19.66
N SER A 84 -0.27 -3.46 20.35
CA SER A 84 -1.65 -3.54 19.87
C SER A 84 -2.25 -2.14 19.73
N ARG A 85 -2.74 -1.82 18.54
CA ARG A 85 -3.42 -0.56 18.20
C ARG A 85 -4.39 -0.78 17.04
N PRO A 86 -5.36 0.11 16.82
CA PRO A 86 -6.17 0.06 15.61
C PRO A 86 -5.28 0.03 14.37
N GLY A 87 -5.60 -0.85 13.41
CA GLY A 87 -4.82 -1.01 12.18
C GLY A 87 -3.54 -1.83 12.28
N GLN A 88 -3.15 -2.34 13.47
CA GLN A 88 -1.94 -3.15 13.63
C GLN A 88 -1.99 -4.43 12.77
N TYR A 89 -3.15 -5.03 12.60
CA TYR A 89 -3.35 -6.21 11.76
C TYR A 89 -3.00 -5.95 10.29
N LEU A 90 -3.30 -4.76 9.76
CA LEU A 90 -2.93 -4.35 8.39
C LEU A 90 -1.41 -4.19 8.24
N ILE A 91 -0.76 -3.69 9.29
CA ILE A 91 0.71 -3.56 9.29
C ILE A 91 1.36 -4.95 9.28
N MET A 92 0.82 -5.90 10.06
CA MET A 92 1.30 -7.28 10.07
C MET A 92 1.07 -7.97 8.72
N GLU A 93 -0.07 -7.72 8.07
CA GLU A 93 -0.36 -8.20 6.72
C GLU A 93 0.65 -7.67 5.70
N TYR A 94 0.94 -6.37 5.71
CA TYR A 94 1.97 -5.78 4.85
C TYR A 94 3.34 -6.42 5.05
N LEU A 95 3.76 -6.64 6.30
CA LEU A 95 5.04 -7.27 6.62
C LEU A 95 5.08 -8.71 6.13
N SER A 96 4.00 -9.47 6.32
CA SER A 96 3.88 -10.85 5.82
C SER A 96 3.97 -10.92 4.30
N LEU A 97 3.27 -10.03 3.58
CA LEU A 97 3.34 -9.94 2.12
C LEU A 97 4.75 -9.64 1.62
N THR A 98 5.45 -8.71 2.25
CA THR A 98 6.82 -8.36 1.87
C THR A 98 7.81 -9.49 2.16
N GLU A 99 7.60 -10.25 3.23
CA GLU A 99 8.40 -11.43 3.55
C GLU A 99 8.19 -12.56 2.51
N ILE A 100 6.95 -12.87 2.16
CA ILE A 100 6.62 -13.85 1.12
C ILE A 100 7.29 -13.46 -0.20
N MET A 101 7.15 -12.21 -0.62
CA MET A 101 7.74 -11.72 -1.87
C MET A 101 9.27 -11.78 -1.86
N ASN A 102 9.92 -11.52 -0.72
CA ASN A 102 11.37 -11.66 -0.58
C ASN A 102 11.78 -13.13 -0.67
N ASN A 103 11.04 -14.05 -0.08
CA ASN A 103 11.32 -15.48 -0.09
C ASN A 103 11.15 -16.06 -1.49
N ASP A 104 10.07 -15.73 -2.19
CA ASP A 104 9.81 -16.15 -3.58
C ASP A 104 10.90 -15.65 -4.51
N ALA A 105 11.29 -14.40 -4.40
CA ALA A 105 12.34 -13.80 -5.21
C ALA A 105 13.71 -14.45 -4.97
N ASN A 106 14.05 -14.75 -3.72
CA ASN A 106 15.30 -15.43 -3.37
C ASN A 106 15.32 -16.88 -3.84
N SER A 107 14.18 -17.56 -3.87
CA SER A 107 14.05 -18.93 -4.38
C SER A 107 14.27 -19.02 -5.89
N LEU A 108 13.79 -18.02 -6.64
CA LEU A 108 13.92 -17.95 -8.09
C LEU A 108 15.28 -17.42 -8.56
N HIS A 109 15.97 -16.65 -7.72
CA HIS A 109 17.22 -15.98 -8.05
C HIS A 109 18.21 -16.02 -6.87
N PRO A 110 18.92 -17.15 -6.66
CA PRO A 110 19.84 -17.33 -5.51
C PRO A 110 20.95 -16.30 -5.42
N THR A 111 21.30 -15.63 -6.53
CA THR A 111 22.33 -14.60 -6.60
C THR A 111 21.82 -13.17 -6.45
N GLY A 112 20.52 -12.97 -6.42
CA GLY A 112 19.88 -11.64 -6.37
C GLY A 112 19.02 -11.47 -5.12
N THR A 113 19.51 -10.72 -4.13
CA THR A 113 18.66 -10.34 -3.00
C THR A 113 17.70 -9.24 -3.44
N VAL A 114 16.43 -9.56 -3.60
CA VAL A 114 15.40 -8.54 -3.75
C VAL A 114 15.26 -7.84 -2.41
N LYS A 115 15.47 -6.55 -2.41
CA LYS A 115 15.26 -5.72 -1.22
C LYS A 115 14.06 -4.83 -1.46
N PHE A 116 12.98 -5.09 -0.74
CA PHE A 116 11.92 -4.12 -0.56
C PHE A 116 12.43 -3.02 0.36
N LEU A 117 12.58 -1.83 -0.19
CA LEU A 117 12.97 -0.66 0.57
C LEU A 117 11.73 0.20 0.79
N LEU A 118 11.48 0.54 2.05
CA LEU A 118 10.51 1.57 2.39
C LEU A 118 11.28 2.86 2.66
N ASN A 119 11.02 3.88 1.85
CA ASN A 119 11.64 5.19 2.00
C ASN A 119 10.59 6.23 2.37
N TRP A 120 10.95 7.09 3.31
CA TRP A 120 10.15 8.27 3.61
C TRP A 120 10.39 9.37 2.58
N VAL A 121 9.30 10.05 2.19
CA VAL A 121 9.34 11.27 1.38
C VAL A 121 8.57 12.36 2.11
N ALA A 122 8.98 13.60 1.95
CA ALA A 122 8.24 14.71 2.52
C ALA A 122 6.92 14.91 1.77
N ALA A 123 5.83 15.06 2.52
CA ALA A 123 4.52 15.39 1.97
C ALA A 123 4.55 16.79 1.33
N HIS A 124 3.79 16.96 0.24
CA HIS A 124 3.53 18.26 -0.42
C HIS A 124 4.77 19.06 -0.82
N GLN A 125 5.86 18.39 -1.20
CA GLN A 125 7.08 19.06 -1.70
C GLN A 125 7.29 18.91 -3.22
N GLY A 126 6.22 18.80 -3.99
CA GLY A 126 6.33 18.72 -5.45
C GLY A 126 6.87 17.38 -5.97
N VAL A 127 6.86 16.34 -5.14
CA VAL A 127 7.20 14.97 -5.59
C VAL A 127 6.00 14.44 -6.37
N ALA A 128 6.07 14.49 -7.71
CA ALA A 128 4.95 14.19 -8.60
C ALA A 128 4.29 12.82 -8.30
N GLY A 129 5.08 11.81 -7.94
CA GLY A 129 4.55 10.49 -7.57
C GLY A 129 3.72 10.53 -6.29
N ASN A 130 4.10 11.31 -5.29
CA ASN A 130 3.35 11.46 -4.03
C ASN A 130 2.06 12.27 -4.25
N GLU A 131 2.12 13.37 -4.99
CA GLU A 131 0.93 14.16 -5.32
C GLU A 131 -0.09 13.35 -6.11
N ARG A 132 0.38 12.49 -7.03
CA ARG A 132 -0.51 11.60 -7.77
C ARG A 132 -1.20 10.58 -6.86
N VAL A 133 -0.47 9.99 -5.90
CA VAL A 133 -1.06 9.07 -4.92
C VAL A 133 -2.13 9.77 -4.08
N ASP A 134 -1.88 11.02 -3.66
CA ASP A 134 -2.83 11.82 -2.89
C ASP A 134 -4.13 12.11 -3.67
N GLU A 135 -4.02 12.47 -4.95
CA GLU A 135 -5.19 12.64 -5.82
C GLU A 135 -6.00 11.35 -5.94
N GLU A 136 -5.31 10.22 -6.15
CA GLU A 136 -5.95 8.92 -6.28
C GLU A 136 -6.59 8.45 -4.97
N ALA A 137 -5.98 8.75 -3.81
CA ALA A 137 -6.55 8.47 -2.50
C ALA A 137 -7.81 9.30 -2.21
N LYS A 138 -7.84 10.58 -2.64
CA LYS A 138 -9.05 11.42 -2.56
C LYS A 138 -10.20 10.85 -3.38
N LYS A 139 -9.94 10.41 -4.62
CA LYS A 139 -10.95 9.73 -5.45
C LYS A 139 -11.45 8.46 -4.77
N ALA A 140 -10.54 7.70 -4.15
CA ALA A 140 -10.92 6.51 -3.38
C ALA A 140 -11.81 6.87 -2.18
N ALA A 141 -11.50 7.95 -1.43
CA ALA A 141 -12.34 8.41 -0.31
C ALA A 141 -13.75 8.82 -0.76
N GLN A 142 -13.90 9.31 -1.99
CA GLN A 142 -15.19 9.63 -2.62
C GLN A 142 -15.96 8.40 -3.13
N GLY A 143 -15.44 7.18 -2.91
CA GLY A 143 -16.09 5.93 -3.29
C GLY A 143 -15.60 5.31 -4.60
N GLU A 144 -14.64 5.93 -5.29
CA GLU A 144 -14.05 5.34 -6.49
C GLU A 144 -13.05 4.25 -6.13
N SER A 145 -13.49 3.00 -6.09
CA SER A 145 -12.60 1.83 -5.94
C SER A 145 -12.24 1.24 -7.29
N ARG A 146 -10.96 1.03 -7.55
CA ARG A 146 -10.46 0.36 -8.75
C ARG A 146 -9.54 -0.79 -8.36
N HIS A 147 -10.12 -2.00 -8.37
CA HIS A 147 -9.38 -3.24 -8.23
C HIS A 147 -9.34 -3.91 -9.60
N GLN A 148 -8.18 -4.26 -10.11
CA GLN A 148 -8.14 -5.37 -11.04
C GLN A 148 -8.27 -6.65 -10.21
N ARG A 149 -9.41 -7.32 -10.34
CA ARG A 149 -9.59 -8.68 -9.81
C ARG A 149 -8.63 -9.60 -10.56
N THR A 150 -7.48 -9.85 -10.00
CA THR A 150 -6.62 -10.97 -10.38
C THR A 150 -6.60 -11.93 -9.19
N CYS A 151 -7.32 -12.98 -9.36
CA CYS A 151 -7.21 -14.35 -8.82
C CYS A 151 -6.57 -14.57 -7.42
N HIS A 152 -6.95 -13.81 -6.38
CA HIS A 152 -6.86 -14.23 -4.98
C HIS A 152 -7.96 -13.54 -4.18
N GLN A 153 -9.19 -13.83 -4.58
CA GLN A 153 -10.41 -13.25 -4.01
C GLN A 153 -10.74 -13.78 -2.59
N SER A 154 -9.97 -14.75 -2.08
CA SER A 154 -10.25 -15.39 -0.79
C SER A 154 -9.79 -14.58 0.43
N TYR A 155 -8.75 -13.75 0.32
CA TYR A 155 -8.21 -13.08 1.49
C TYR A 155 -8.82 -11.70 1.78
N ALA A 156 -9.14 -10.90 0.76
CA ALA A 156 -9.67 -9.54 0.98
C ALA A 156 -11.15 -9.51 1.35
N SER A 157 -11.97 -10.46 0.83
CA SER A 157 -13.38 -10.55 1.19
C SER A 157 -13.60 -11.05 2.62
N ASP A 158 -12.74 -11.96 3.08
CA ASP A 158 -12.87 -12.57 4.41
C ASP A 158 -12.44 -11.58 5.52
N TYR A 159 -11.48 -10.67 5.25
CA TYR A 159 -11.07 -9.66 6.21
C TYR A 159 -12.03 -8.47 6.30
N CYS A 160 -12.66 -8.05 5.19
CA CYS A 160 -13.63 -6.96 5.23
C CYS A 160 -14.98 -7.37 5.83
N THR A 161 -15.40 -8.64 5.69
CA THR A 161 -16.67 -9.14 6.24
C THR A 161 -16.57 -9.54 7.72
N ALA A 162 -15.40 -9.96 8.20
CA ALA A 162 -15.23 -10.38 9.60
C ALA A 162 -15.27 -9.24 10.62
N HIS A 163 -15.20 -7.99 10.21
CA HIS A 163 -15.20 -6.81 11.10
C HIS A 163 -16.40 -5.85 10.89
N GLN A 164 -17.43 -6.29 10.15
CA GLN A 164 -18.70 -5.55 10.01
C GLN A 164 -19.83 -6.07 10.92
N GLN A 165 -19.54 -6.97 11.87
CA GLN A 165 -20.47 -7.39 12.91
C GLN A 165 -20.14 -6.76 14.24
#